data_212da5a80c84362d424f7284a4a9fac5
#
_entry.id   212da5a80c84362d424f7284a4a9fac5
#
_cell.length_a   1.000
_cell.length_b   1.000
_cell.length_c   1.000
_cell.angle_alpha   90.00
_cell.angle_beta   90.00
_cell.angle_gamma   90.00
#
_symmetry.space_group_name_H-M   'P 1'
#
loop_
_entity.id
_entity.type
_entity.pdbx_description
1 polymer ?
#
loop_
_entity_poly.entity_id
_entity_poly.type
_entity_poly.pdbx_seq_one_letter_code
_entity_poly.pdbx_strand_id
1 'polypeptide(L)'
;MNDNNENKALDEKEVKHKKRMQAVKEKVDQRIDDAQEERGLVIVITGNGKGKSTSGFGTIARAVGHGLNAAVVQYIKGTWACGERNLLENAGVSFDVMATGFTWNTQDKTEDIAAAQKVWQRNKMLLEDDNIDVVLMDELTYMVAYKYIELDEVLTALKNRPKDQHVVITGRACHRAIIDLADTVSEVQSIKHAFDNGIKAQKGIDW
;
A
#
# COMPACT_ATOMS: atom_id res chain seq x y z
N MET A 1 -26.38 14.84 50.80
CA MET A 1 -26.39 16.02 49.86
C MET A 1 -25.38 15.89 48.70
N ASN A 2 -24.46 14.91 48.72
CA ASN A 2 -23.43 14.75 47.60
C ASN A 2 -23.96 14.01 46.37
N ASP A 3 -24.87 13.03 46.52
CA ASP A 3 -25.29 12.15 45.38
C ASP A 3 -26.04 12.87 44.26
N ASN A 4 -26.81 13.93 44.61
CA ASN A 4 -27.54 14.71 43.59
C ASN A 4 -26.64 15.59 42.71
N ASN A 5 -25.49 16.03 43.23
CA ASN A 5 -24.52 16.84 42.43
C ASN A 5 -23.69 15.96 41.49
N GLU A 6 -23.35 14.74 41.88
CA GLU A 6 -22.61 13.79 41.04
C GLU A 6 -23.49 13.27 39.90
N ASN A 7 -24.74 12.96 40.15
CA ASN A 7 -25.67 12.54 39.11
C ASN A 7 -25.95 13.65 38.09
N LYS A 8 -26.04 14.91 38.51
CA LYS A 8 -26.25 16.04 37.62
C LYS A 8 -25.00 16.31 36.74
N ALA A 9 -23.80 16.16 37.30
CA ALA A 9 -22.55 16.31 36.58
C ALA A 9 -22.31 15.17 35.57
N LEU A 10 -22.79 13.96 35.84
CA LEU A 10 -22.80 12.82 34.92
C LEU A 10 -23.76 13.07 33.75
N ASP A 11 -24.98 13.51 34.02
CA ASP A 11 -25.98 13.87 33.00
C ASP A 11 -25.48 14.98 32.07
N GLU A 12 -24.86 16.01 32.61
CA GLU A 12 -24.28 17.09 31.81
C GLU A 12 -23.12 16.62 30.90
N LYS A 13 -22.26 15.71 31.39
CA LYS A 13 -21.20 15.08 30.60
C LYS A 13 -21.77 14.19 29.47
N GLU A 14 -22.79 13.42 29.75
CA GLU A 14 -23.48 12.59 28.74
C GLU A 14 -24.16 13.45 27.67
N VAL A 15 -24.85 14.50 28.04
CA VAL A 15 -25.47 15.43 27.09
C VAL A 15 -24.42 16.10 26.21
N LYS A 16 -23.29 16.53 26.80
CA LYS A 16 -22.17 17.12 26.06
C LYS A 16 -21.54 16.10 25.11
N HIS A 17 -21.37 14.84 25.56
CA HIS A 17 -20.85 13.77 24.73
C HIS A 17 -21.78 13.49 23.53
N LYS A 18 -23.10 13.34 23.76
CA LYS A 18 -24.10 13.12 22.71
C LYS A 18 -24.09 14.23 21.67
N LYS A 19 -24.05 15.50 22.10
CA LYS A 19 -23.95 16.66 21.19
C LYS A 19 -22.66 16.63 20.34
N ARG A 20 -21.51 16.29 20.96
CA ARG A 20 -20.25 16.14 20.24
C ARG A 20 -20.31 15.01 19.19
N MET A 21 -20.85 13.86 19.56
CA MET A 21 -20.97 12.72 18.64
C MET A 21 -21.93 13.01 17.49
N GLN A 22 -23.03 13.72 17.78
CA GLN A 22 -23.97 14.15 16.74
C GLN A 22 -23.29 15.10 15.74
N ALA A 23 -22.53 16.10 16.20
CA ALA A 23 -21.80 17.01 15.33
C ALA A 23 -20.69 16.30 14.51
N VAL A 24 -20.05 15.26 15.08
CA VAL A 24 -19.10 14.42 14.33
C VAL A 24 -19.83 13.64 13.25
N LYS A 25 -20.98 13.02 13.59
CA LYS A 25 -21.79 12.27 12.64
C LYS A 25 -22.23 13.15 11.46
N GLU A 26 -22.80 14.32 11.72
CA GLU A 26 -23.23 15.24 10.67
C GLU A 26 -22.10 15.64 9.72
N LYS A 27 -20.88 15.89 10.25
CA LYS A 27 -19.70 16.15 9.41
C LYS A 27 -19.29 14.96 8.56
N VAL A 28 -19.40 13.75 9.09
CA VAL A 28 -19.07 12.52 8.35
C VAL A 28 -20.11 12.27 7.28
N ASP A 29 -21.40 12.35 7.62
CA ASP A 29 -22.51 12.17 6.68
C ASP A 29 -22.38 13.17 5.52
N GLN A 30 -22.12 14.46 5.81
CA GLN A 30 -21.89 15.48 4.78
C GLN A 30 -20.71 15.11 3.86
N ARG A 31 -19.60 14.63 4.39
CA ARG A 31 -18.44 14.22 3.59
C ARG A 31 -18.72 12.99 2.72
N ILE A 32 -19.58 12.08 3.20
CA ILE A 32 -20.05 10.93 2.41
C ILE A 32 -20.94 11.42 1.26
N ASP A 33 -21.87 12.33 1.54
CA ASP A 33 -22.77 12.89 0.54
C ASP A 33 -22.03 13.72 -0.53
N ASP A 34 -20.92 14.38 -0.16
CA ASP A 34 -20.08 15.15 -1.06
C ASP A 34 -19.16 14.25 -1.95
N ALA A 35 -18.90 13.01 -1.52
CA ALA A 35 -18.04 12.07 -2.23
C ALA A 35 -18.82 11.30 -3.29
N GLN A 36 -18.88 11.86 -4.52
CA GLN A 36 -19.69 11.33 -5.62
C GLN A 36 -18.88 10.67 -6.75
N GLU A 37 -17.54 10.79 -6.72
CA GLU A 37 -16.71 10.27 -7.80
C GLU A 37 -16.36 8.79 -7.54
N GLU A 38 -16.68 7.92 -8.51
CA GLU A 38 -16.28 6.51 -8.52
C GLU A 38 -15.22 6.28 -9.60
N ARG A 39 -14.04 5.82 -9.17
CA ARG A 39 -12.90 5.43 -10.03
C ARG A 39 -11.86 4.64 -9.29
N GLY A 40 -10.97 4.02 -10.02
CA GLY A 40 -9.76 3.40 -9.46
C GLY A 40 -8.85 4.42 -8.77
N LEU A 41 -8.29 4.03 -7.64
CA LEU A 41 -7.43 4.87 -6.81
C LEU A 41 -5.96 4.49 -6.95
N VAL A 42 -5.08 5.49 -6.92
CA VAL A 42 -3.64 5.29 -6.70
C VAL A 42 -3.34 5.53 -5.22
N ILE A 43 -2.89 4.47 -4.55
CA ILE A 43 -2.56 4.47 -3.12
C ILE A 43 -1.06 4.29 -2.96
N VAL A 44 -0.40 5.19 -2.26
CA VAL A 44 1.03 5.10 -1.93
C VAL A 44 1.20 4.85 -0.44
N ILE A 45 2.00 3.83 -0.10
CA ILE A 45 2.39 3.50 1.27
C ILE A 45 3.91 3.60 1.36
N THR A 46 4.41 4.67 1.93
CA THR A 46 5.84 5.00 1.98
C THR A 46 6.37 5.15 3.41
N GLY A 47 7.59 5.61 3.58
CA GLY A 47 8.23 5.83 4.88
C GLY A 47 9.18 4.72 5.32
N ASN A 48 9.85 4.93 6.45
CA ASN A 48 10.94 4.07 6.93
C ASN A 48 10.49 2.94 7.86
N GLY A 49 9.23 2.98 8.33
CA GLY A 49 8.68 1.99 9.25
C GLY A 49 8.36 0.64 8.58
N LYS A 50 8.24 -0.39 9.43
CA LYS A 50 7.77 -1.72 9.02
C LYS A 50 6.25 -1.72 8.82
N GLY A 51 5.76 -2.47 7.82
CA GLY A 51 4.33 -2.67 7.57
C GLY A 51 3.83 -2.15 6.21
N LYS A 52 4.68 -1.49 5.40
CA LYS A 52 4.30 -1.01 4.06
C LYS A 52 3.79 -2.13 3.15
N SER A 53 4.60 -3.16 2.92
CA SER A 53 4.22 -4.33 2.12
C SER A 53 3.03 -5.06 2.74
N THR A 54 3.02 -5.27 4.06
CA THR A 54 1.90 -5.90 4.78
C THR A 54 0.59 -5.13 4.56
N SER A 55 0.61 -3.79 4.56
CA SER A 55 -0.55 -2.96 4.25
C SER A 55 -1.00 -3.12 2.80
N GLY A 56 -0.04 -3.15 1.85
CA GLY A 56 -0.30 -3.42 0.44
C GLY A 56 -0.97 -4.79 0.25
N PHE A 57 -0.38 -5.85 0.81
CA PHE A 57 -0.95 -7.20 0.77
C PHE A 57 -2.31 -7.29 1.46
N GLY A 58 -2.51 -6.57 2.56
CA GLY A 58 -3.81 -6.47 3.22
C GLY A 58 -4.88 -5.86 2.31
N THR A 59 -4.51 -4.91 1.47
CA THR A 59 -5.42 -4.33 0.45
C THR A 59 -5.75 -5.36 -0.62
N ILE A 60 -4.76 -6.12 -1.12
CA ILE A 60 -4.98 -7.22 -2.08
C ILE A 60 -5.89 -8.29 -1.47
N ALA A 61 -5.62 -8.74 -0.24
CA ALA A 61 -6.46 -9.74 0.44
C ALA A 61 -7.91 -9.27 0.59
N ARG A 62 -8.12 -7.98 0.88
CA ARG A 62 -9.47 -7.38 0.94
C ARG A 62 -10.14 -7.38 -0.42
N ALA A 63 -9.45 -6.96 -1.48
CA ALA A 63 -9.97 -6.93 -2.84
C ALA A 63 -10.41 -8.32 -3.30
N VAL A 64 -9.54 -9.32 -3.16
CA VAL A 64 -9.84 -10.73 -3.49
C VAL A 64 -11.00 -11.26 -2.64
N GLY A 65 -11.05 -10.92 -1.37
CA GLY A 65 -12.17 -11.27 -0.49
C GLY A 65 -13.52 -10.68 -0.92
N HIS A 66 -13.52 -9.64 -1.74
CA HIS A 66 -14.70 -9.05 -2.41
C HIS A 66 -14.88 -9.53 -3.85
N GLY A 67 -14.09 -10.50 -4.31
CA GLY A 67 -14.21 -11.08 -5.66
C GLY A 67 -13.54 -10.28 -6.76
N LEU A 68 -12.69 -9.30 -6.42
CA LEU A 68 -11.91 -8.53 -7.39
C LEU A 68 -10.69 -9.32 -7.86
N ASN A 69 -10.32 -9.14 -9.13
CA ASN A 69 -9.12 -9.71 -9.72
C ASN A 69 -7.91 -8.86 -9.34
N ALA A 70 -6.89 -9.48 -8.78
CA ALA A 70 -5.70 -8.79 -8.32
C ALA A 70 -4.42 -9.38 -8.87
N ALA A 71 -3.41 -8.52 -9.07
CA ALA A 71 -2.07 -8.91 -9.45
C ALA A 71 -1.04 -8.22 -8.54
N VAL A 72 0.09 -8.87 -8.31
CA VAL A 72 1.18 -8.36 -7.49
C VAL A 72 2.49 -8.40 -8.26
N VAL A 73 3.21 -7.29 -8.25
CA VAL A 73 4.57 -7.17 -8.77
C VAL A 73 5.51 -6.81 -7.62
N GLN A 74 6.52 -7.67 -7.38
CA GLN A 74 7.51 -7.47 -6.30
C GLN A 74 8.89 -7.17 -6.87
N TYR A 75 9.44 -5.98 -6.56
CA TYR A 75 10.71 -5.50 -7.13
C TYR A 75 11.95 -5.82 -6.31
N ILE A 76 11.84 -6.04 -5.01
CA ILE A 76 13.00 -6.28 -4.11
C ILE A 76 12.74 -7.50 -3.22
N LYS A 77 12.19 -8.56 -3.74
CA LYS A 77 12.16 -9.82 -2.97
C LYS A 77 12.97 -10.87 -3.70
N GLY A 78 14.02 -11.33 -3.03
CA GLY A 78 14.78 -12.49 -3.45
C GLY A 78 13.92 -13.77 -3.43
N THR A 79 14.60 -14.91 -3.53
CA THR A 79 14.01 -16.26 -3.51
C THR A 79 13.39 -16.66 -2.15
N TRP A 80 13.22 -15.74 -1.22
CA TRP A 80 12.72 -16.02 0.12
C TRP A 80 11.23 -16.33 0.08
N ALA A 81 10.84 -17.34 0.87
CA ALA A 81 9.44 -17.66 1.07
C ALA A 81 8.69 -16.42 1.61
N CYS A 82 7.51 -16.16 1.06
CA CYS A 82 6.65 -15.06 1.47
C CYS A 82 5.29 -15.65 1.83
N GLY A 83 4.89 -15.50 3.09
CA GLY A 83 3.62 -16.06 3.59
C GLY A 83 2.43 -15.50 2.86
N GLU A 84 2.42 -14.18 2.60
CA GLU A 84 1.35 -13.51 1.87
C GLU A 84 1.25 -14.03 0.43
N ARG A 85 2.40 -14.23 -0.25
CA ARG A 85 2.42 -14.79 -1.59
C ARG A 85 1.80 -16.19 -1.64
N ASN A 86 2.23 -17.09 -0.75
CA ASN A 86 1.71 -18.45 -0.69
C ASN A 86 0.19 -18.47 -0.49
N LEU A 87 -0.34 -17.57 0.36
CA LEU A 87 -1.77 -17.46 0.61
C LEU A 87 -2.52 -16.92 -0.59
N LEU A 88 -2.03 -15.85 -1.19
CA LEU A 88 -2.71 -15.11 -2.25
C LEU A 88 -2.64 -15.83 -3.61
N GLU A 89 -1.53 -16.53 -3.92
CA GLU A 89 -1.44 -17.40 -5.12
C GLU A 89 -2.51 -18.51 -5.07
N ASN A 90 -2.73 -19.11 -3.87
CA ASN A 90 -3.80 -20.09 -3.69
C ASN A 90 -5.21 -19.48 -3.84
N ALA A 91 -5.35 -18.18 -3.67
CA ALA A 91 -6.58 -17.43 -3.92
C ALA A 91 -6.70 -16.89 -5.35
N GLY A 92 -5.79 -17.26 -6.26
CA GLY A 92 -5.83 -16.90 -7.67
C GLY A 92 -5.10 -15.60 -8.04
N VAL A 93 -4.39 -14.98 -7.12
CA VAL A 93 -3.60 -13.76 -7.39
C VAL A 93 -2.35 -14.12 -8.19
N SER A 94 -2.11 -13.42 -9.30
CA SER A 94 -0.88 -13.57 -10.07
C SER A 94 0.27 -12.79 -9.43
N PHE A 95 1.47 -13.36 -9.49
CA PHE A 95 2.70 -12.74 -8.97
C PHE A 95 3.79 -12.69 -10.03
N ASP A 96 4.33 -11.51 -10.28
CA ASP A 96 5.57 -11.28 -11.00
C ASP A 96 6.64 -10.80 -10.01
N VAL A 97 7.76 -11.53 -9.92
CA VAL A 97 8.81 -11.26 -8.92
C VAL A 97 10.13 -11.01 -9.62
N MET A 98 10.81 -9.93 -9.24
CA MET A 98 12.18 -9.68 -9.66
C MET A 98 13.12 -10.64 -8.92
N ALA A 99 13.64 -11.64 -9.64
CA ALA A 99 14.34 -12.79 -9.06
C ALA A 99 15.79 -12.53 -8.65
N THR A 100 16.34 -11.33 -8.84
CA THR A 100 17.75 -11.01 -8.57
C THR A 100 18.09 -10.84 -7.09
N GLY A 101 17.09 -10.86 -6.20
CA GLY A 101 17.33 -10.64 -4.75
C GLY A 101 17.54 -9.16 -4.40
N PHE A 102 18.29 -8.96 -3.32
CA PHE A 102 18.62 -7.60 -2.89
C PHE A 102 19.74 -7.03 -3.77
N THR A 103 19.51 -5.85 -4.35
CA THR A 103 20.44 -5.13 -5.25
C THR A 103 21.82 -4.87 -4.62
N TRP A 104 21.92 -4.83 -3.28
CA TRP A 104 23.21 -4.72 -2.58
C TRP A 104 24.01 -6.04 -2.51
N ASN A 105 23.42 -7.17 -2.89
CA ASN A 105 24.11 -8.46 -2.91
C ASN A 105 24.69 -8.79 -4.28
N THR A 106 24.05 -8.35 -5.38
CA THR A 106 24.46 -8.69 -6.75
C THR A 106 25.72 -7.94 -7.19
N GLN A 107 25.95 -6.71 -6.68
CA GLN A 107 27.05 -5.81 -7.06
C GLN A 107 27.15 -5.56 -8.58
N ASP A 108 26.23 -6.11 -9.38
CA ASP A 108 26.13 -5.88 -10.82
C ASP A 108 24.88 -5.07 -11.15
N LYS A 109 25.11 -3.76 -11.30
CA LYS A 109 24.04 -2.82 -11.61
C LYS A 109 23.36 -3.10 -12.95
N THR A 110 24.07 -3.69 -13.91
CA THR A 110 23.54 -3.94 -15.26
C THR A 110 22.51 -5.07 -15.22
N GLU A 111 22.80 -6.14 -14.49
CA GLU A 111 21.86 -7.24 -14.30
C GLU A 111 20.61 -6.80 -13.53
N ASP A 112 20.78 -5.98 -12.49
CA ASP A 112 19.67 -5.44 -11.71
C ASP A 112 18.75 -4.55 -12.56
N ILE A 113 19.32 -3.68 -13.39
CA ILE A 113 18.54 -2.83 -14.32
C ILE A 113 17.77 -3.72 -15.31
N ALA A 114 18.44 -4.71 -15.93
CA ALA A 114 17.78 -5.59 -16.89
C ALA A 114 16.62 -6.38 -16.26
N ALA A 115 16.81 -6.88 -15.04
CA ALA A 115 15.77 -7.57 -14.30
C ALA A 115 14.60 -6.64 -13.93
N ALA A 116 14.89 -5.43 -13.44
CA ALA A 116 13.88 -4.43 -13.13
C ALA A 116 13.06 -4.04 -14.37
N GLN A 117 13.73 -3.81 -15.50
CA GLN A 117 13.08 -3.49 -16.77
C GLN A 117 12.19 -4.65 -17.27
N LYS A 118 12.64 -5.89 -17.14
CA LYS A 118 11.84 -7.06 -17.52
C LYS A 118 10.55 -7.16 -16.70
N VAL A 119 10.64 -6.98 -15.39
CA VAL A 119 9.47 -6.99 -14.49
C VAL A 119 8.58 -5.79 -14.76
N TRP A 120 9.16 -4.62 -15.06
CA TRP A 120 8.41 -3.43 -15.42
C TRP A 120 7.59 -3.59 -16.70
N GLN A 121 8.12 -4.27 -17.73
CA GLN A 121 7.32 -4.59 -18.93
C GLN A 121 6.09 -5.44 -18.59
N ARG A 122 6.24 -6.44 -17.71
CA ARG A 122 5.11 -7.24 -17.21
C ARG A 122 4.12 -6.37 -16.45
N ASN A 123 4.62 -5.48 -15.58
CA ASN A 123 3.77 -4.56 -14.83
C ASN A 123 2.95 -3.63 -15.73
N LYS A 124 3.54 -3.11 -16.81
CA LYS A 124 2.80 -2.29 -17.80
C LYS A 124 1.65 -3.08 -18.42
N MET A 125 1.85 -4.35 -18.76
CA MET A 125 0.77 -5.20 -19.29
C MET A 125 -0.38 -5.36 -18.28
N LEU A 126 -0.08 -5.49 -16.99
CA LEU A 126 -1.10 -5.56 -15.94
C LEU A 126 -1.85 -4.23 -15.76
N LEU A 127 -1.14 -3.10 -15.95
CA LEU A 127 -1.74 -1.76 -15.90
C LEU A 127 -2.56 -1.39 -17.14
N GLU A 128 -2.48 -2.19 -18.20
CA GLU A 128 -3.25 -2.05 -19.45
C GLU A 128 -4.40 -3.08 -19.54
N ASP A 129 -4.48 -4.03 -18.60
CA ASP A 129 -5.48 -5.10 -18.61
C ASP A 129 -6.75 -4.70 -17.86
N ASP A 130 -7.84 -4.52 -18.59
CA ASP A 130 -9.18 -4.19 -18.05
C ASP A 130 -9.78 -5.29 -17.16
N ASN A 131 -9.22 -6.52 -17.19
CA ASN A 131 -9.68 -7.61 -16.32
C ASN A 131 -9.00 -7.62 -14.95
N ILE A 132 -8.03 -6.77 -14.72
CA ILE A 132 -7.34 -6.63 -13.42
C ILE A 132 -7.88 -5.42 -12.69
N ASP A 133 -8.55 -5.65 -11.57
CA ASP A 133 -9.16 -4.59 -10.77
C ASP A 133 -8.14 -3.88 -9.85
N VAL A 134 -7.12 -4.62 -9.36
CA VAL A 134 -6.13 -4.09 -8.41
C VAL A 134 -4.73 -4.60 -8.73
N VAL A 135 -3.76 -3.69 -8.86
CA VAL A 135 -2.34 -4.00 -9.01
C VAL A 135 -1.56 -3.51 -7.79
N LEU A 136 -0.83 -4.40 -7.11
CA LEU A 136 0.15 -4.02 -6.09
C LEU A 136 1.55 -4.01 -6.71
N MET A 137 2.23 -2.87 -6.63
CA MET A 137 3.63 -2.68 -7.00
C MET A 137 4.48 -2.56 -5.72
N ASP A 138 4.89 -3.72 -5.20
CA ASP A 138 5.63 -3.80 -3.93
C ASP A 138 7.10 -3.42 -4.15
N GLU A 139 7.56 -2.40 -3.40
CA GLU A 139 8.90 -1.81 -3.44
C GLU A 139 9.27 -1.12 -4.79
N LEU A 140 8.28 -0.70 -5.60
CA LEU A 140 8.51 0.03 -6.85
C LEU A 140 9.33 1.32 -6.63
N THR A 141 9.13 2.00 -5.51
CA THR A 141 9.77 3.30 -5.26
C THR A 141 11.29 3.24 -5.32
N TYR A 142 11.90 2.11 -4.97
CA TYR A 142 13.35 1.91 -5.10
C TYR A 142 13.82 1.88 -6.55
N MET A 143 13.02 1.30 -7.45
CA MET A 143 13.37 1.21 -8.86
C MET A 143 13.48 2.60 -9.49
N VAL A 144 12.58 3.50 -9.09
CA VAL A 144 12.61 4.90 -9.49
C VAL A 144 13.76 5.65 -8.81
N ALA A 145 13.96 5.46 -7.50
CA ALA A 145 15.03 6.11 -6.74
C ALA A 145 16.43 5.73 -7.25
N TYR A 146 16.63 4.47 -7.64
CA TYR A 146 17.89 3.97 -8.20
C TYR A 146 18.03 4.20 -9.70
N LYS A 147 17.02 4.78 -10.36
CA LYS A 147 16.96 5.00 -11.82
C LYS A 147 17.10 3.70 -12.62
N TYR A 148 16.48 2.62 -12.14
CA TYR A 148 16.34 1.35 -12.85
C TYR A 148 15.10 1.38 -13.76
N ILE A 149 14.11 2.17 -13.38
CA ILE A 149 12.90 2.47 -14.15
C ILE A 149 12.75 3.98 -14.19
N GLU A 150 12.50 4.51 -15.39
CA GLU A 150 12.34 5.94 -15.59
C GLU A 150 11.02 6.44 -14.96
N LEU A 151 11.10 7.57 -14.24
CA LEU A 151 9.95 8.15 -13.56
C LEU A 151 8.79 8.45 -14.51
N ASP A 152 9.10 9.01 -15.67
CA ASP A 152 8.08 9.42 -16.66
C ASP A 152 7.33 8.22 -17.24
N GLU A 153 7.99 7.06 -17.38
CA GLU A 153 7.30 5.81 -17.75
C GLU A 153 6.29 5.39 -16.69
N VAL A 154 6.68 5.47 -15.41
CA VAL A 154 5.78 5.13 -14.29
C VAL A 154 4.58 6.07 -14.24
N LEU A 155 4.82 7.38 -14.32
CA LEU A 155 3.75 8.38 -14.30
C LEU A 155 2.79 8.21 -15.50
N THR A 156 3.34 7.90 -16.67
CA THR A 156 2.55 7.67 -17.89
C THR A 156 1.68 6.42 -17.76
N ALA A 157 2.26 5.31 -17.30
CA ALA A 157 1.51 4.07 -17.08
C ALA A 157 0.37 4.24 -16.06
N LEU A 158 0.65 4.93 -14.94
CA LEU A 158 -0.36 5.22 -13.92
C LEU A 158 -1.51 6.09 -14.45
N LYS A 159 -1.23 7.06 -15.32
CA LYS A 159 -2.25 7.94 -15.90
C LYS A 159 -3.10 7.25 -16.97
N ASN A 160 -2.50 6.32 -17.71
CA ASN A 160 -3.14 5.66 -18.84
C ASN A 160 -3.85 4.35 -18.48
N ARG A 161 -3.77 3.90 -17.22
CA ARG A 161 -4.43 2.69 -16.76
C ARG A 161 -5.96 2.75 -16.91
N PRO A 162 -6.66 1.62 -16.97
CA PRO A 162 -8.12 1.57 -16.94
C PRO A 162 -8.68 2.45 -15.81
N LYS A 163 -9.76 3.19 -16.11
CA LYS A 163 -10.32 4.18 -15.18
C LYS A 163 -10.67 3.62 -13.82
N ASP A 164 -11.15 2.38 -13.77
CA ASP A 164 -11.64 1.75 -12.54
C ASP A 164 -10.58 0.88 -11.86
N GLN A 165 -9.38 0.72 -12.47
CA GLN A 165 -8.30 -0.06 -11.92
C GLN A 165 -7.62 0.67 -10.75
N HIS A 166 -7.56 -0.01 -9.61
CA HIS A 166 -6.81 0.47 -8.43
C HIS A 166 -5.34 0.09 -8.52
N VAL A 167 -4.49 0.95 -7.98
CA VAL A 167 -3.05 0.70 -7.88
C VAL A 167 -2.57 0.97 -6.45
N VAL A 168 -1.80 0.05 -5.90
CA VAL A 168 -1.12 0.21 -4.62
C VAL A 168 0.38 0.20 -4.85
N ILE A 169 1.08 1.23 -4.40
CA ILE A 169 2.54 1.36 -4.51
C ILE A 169 3.14 1.35 -3.12
N THR A 170 4.13 0.49 -2.88
CA THR A 170 4.85 0.50 -1.62
C THR A 170 6.34 0.81 -1.82
N GLY A 171 7.01 1.20 -0.75
CA GLY A 171 8.44 1.35 -0.65
C GLY A 171 8.88 2.64 0.04
N ARG A 172 10.20 2.77 0.27
CA ARG A 172 10.79 3.96 0.88
C ARG A 172 11.09 5.03 -0.17
N ALA A 173 11.33 6.26 0.28
CA ALA A 173 11.78 7.37 -0.57
C ALA A 173 10.95 7.56 -1.85
N CYS A 174 9.63 7.49 -1.73
CA CYS A 174 8.75 7.70 -2.88
C CYS A 174 8.98 9.07 -3.51
N HIS A 175 9.13 9.09 -4.83
CA HIS A 175 9.36 10.32 -5.57
C HIS A 175 8.15 11.27 -5.48
N ARG A 176 8.40 12.56 -5.32
CA ARG A 176 7.37 13.59 -5.12
C ARG A 176 6.29 13.56 -6.21
N ALA A 177 6.66 13.39 -7.47
CA ALA A 177 5.69 13.35 -8.57
C ALA A 177 4.73 12.16 -8.49
N ILE A 178 5.13 11.01 -7.91
CA ILE A 178 4.24 9.88 -7.65
C ILE A 178 3.29 10.22 -6.49
N ILE A 179 3.80 10.87 -5.44
CA ILE A 179 2.99 11.36 -4.31
C ILE A 179 1.94 12.35 -4.80
N ASP A 180 2.30 13.29 -5.66
CA ASP A 180 1.39 14.33 -6.19
C ASP A 180 0.33 13.74 -7.14
N LEU A 181 0.60 12.61 -7.79
CA LEU A 181 -0.36 11.89 -8.63
C LEU A 181 -1.32 11.02 -7.81
N ALA A 182 -0.89 10.55 -6.64
CA ALA A 182 -1.64 9.60 -5.82
C ALA A 182 -2.89 10.23 -5.18
N ASP A 183 -3.96 9.43 -5.07
CA ASP A 183 -5.20 9.82 -4.38
C ASP A 183 -5.09 9.67 -2.87
N THR A 184 -4.28 8.73 -2.42
CA THR A 184 -4.04 8.48 -0.99
C THR A 184 -2.57 8.21 -0.75
N VAL A 185 -1.99 8.90 0.20
CA VAL A 185 -0.60 8.68 0.63
C VAL A 185 -0.58 8.45 2.13
N SER A 186 0.03 7.34 2.54
CA SER A 186 0.27 7.02 3.95
C SER A 186 1.76 6.86 4.21
N GLU A 187 2.26 7.48 5.27
CA GLU A 187 3.64 7.35 5.71
C GLU A 187 3.74 6.47 6.95
N VAL A 188 4.50 5.38 6.85
CA VAL A 188 4.79 4.47 7.96
C VAL A 188 6.11 4.89 8.62
N GLN A 189 6.02 5.42 9.83
CA GLN A 189 7.18 5.90 10.57
C GLN A 189 7.81 4.79 11.41
N SER A 190 9.15 4.76 11.49
CA SER A 190 9.89 3.87 12.37
C SER A 190 10.04 4.49 13.76
N ILE A 191 9.09 4.21 14.64
CA ILE A 191 9.17 4.67 16.05
C ILE A 191 10.14 3.79 16.83
N LYS A 192 10.08 2.46 16.61
CA LYS A 192 10.94 1.44 17.23
C LYS A 192 10.95 0.20 16.36
N HIS A 193 12.10 -0.41 16.16
CA HIS A 193 12.21 -1.63 15.37
C HIS A 193 12.91 -2.75 16.17
N ALA A 194 12.41 -3.98 16.06
CA ALA A 194 12.97 -5.13 16.77
C ALA A 194 14.43 -5.40 16.38
N PHE A 195 14.76 -5.22 15.11
CA PHE A 195 16.12 -5.40 14.59
C PHE A 195 17.14 -4.48 15.26
N ASP A 196 16.76 -3.22 15.56
CA ASP A 196 17.63 -2.25 16.24
C ASP A 196 17.97 -2.67 17.68
N ASN A 197 17.18 -3.60 18.23
CA ASN A 197 17.41 -4.21 19.55
C ASN A 197 18.01 -5.62 19.46
N GLY A 198 18.60 -5.99 18.30
CA GLY A 198 19.27 -7.28 18.11
C GLY A 198 18.32 -8.48 17.93
N ILE A 199 17.03 -8.26 17.75
CA ILE A 199 16.05 -9.33 17.54
C ILE A 199 16.06 -9.71 16.06
N LYS A 200 16.32 -10.99 15.77
CA LYS A 200 16.32 -11.53 14.39
C LYS A 200 14.92 -11.48 13.78
N ALA A 201 14.88 -11.35 12.45
CA ALA A 201 13.67 -11.52 11.66
C ALA A 201 13.05 -12.92 11.88
N GLN A 202 11.73 -13.00 11.93
CA GLN A 202 11.01 -14.22 12.31
C GLN A 202 10.00 -14.62 11.25
N LYS A 203 9.91 -15.95 11.01
CA LYS A 203 8.94 -16.56 10.12
C LYS A 203 7.50 -16.25 10.60
N GLY A 204 6.64 -15.85 9.66
CA GLY A 204 5.25 -15.49 9.95
C GLY A 204 5.04 -14.08 10.50
N ILE A 205 6.14 -13.35 10.81
CA ILE A 205 6.10 -11.94 11.26
C ILE A 205 6.85 -11.04 10.26
N ASP A 206 7.95 -11.50 9.72
CA ASP A 206 8.80 -10.74 8.81
C ASP A 206 8.75 -11.25 7.36
N TRP A 207 8.43 -12.55 7.18
CA TRP A 207 8.22 -13.20 5.87
C TRP A 207 7.20 -14.33 5.92
#